data_d154295822836fa1d7dd8077fe5b07ae
#
_entry.id   d154295822836fa1d7dd8077fe5b07ae
#
_cell.length_a   1.000
_cell.length_b   1.000
_cell.length_c   1.000
_cell.angle_alpha   90.00
_cell.angle_beta   90.00
_cell.angle_gamma   90.00
#
_symmetry.space_group_name_H-M   'P 1'
#
loop_
_entity.id
_entity.type
_entity.pdbx_description
1 polymer ?
#
loop_
_entity_poly.entity_id
_entity_poly.type
_entity_poly.pdbx_seq_one_letter_code
_entity_poly.pdbx_strand_id
1 'polypeptide(L)' 'MLMNAQEAQTLQLHEIVVWTPDGTKGEVIVMDGSGVKVRWEDGQCGYYQFTDLLSQIERLP' A
#
# COMPACT_ATOMS: atom_id res chain seq x y z
N MET A 1 6.98 -0.11 -11.27
CA MET A 1 6.34 -1.43 -11.52
C MET A 1 5.38 -1.72 -10.37
N LEU A 2 4.16 -2.15 -10.71
CA LEU A 2 3.17 -2.46 -9.69
C LEU A 2 3.57 -3.71 -8.90
N MET A 3 3.22 -3.72 -7.61
CA MET A 3 3.48 -4.87 -6.76
C MET A 3 2.63 -6.06 -7.17
N ASN A 4 3.18 -7.26 -7.09
CA ASN A 4 2.40 -8.48 -7.14
C ASN A 4 2.07 -8.93 -5.71
N ALA A 5 1.24 -9.98 -5.56
CA ALA A 5 0.81 -10.44 -4.24
C ALA A 5 1.98 -10.85 -3.35
N GLN A 6 2.98 -11.48 -3.93
CA GLN A 6 4.16 -11.91 -3.18
C GLN A 6 4.94 -10.70 -2.66
N GLU A 7 5.12 -9.69 -3.50
CA GLU A 7 5.82 -8.48 -3.10
C GLU A 7 5.04 -7.68 -2.06
N ALA A 8 3.71 -7.63 -2.20
CA ALA A 8 2.87 -6.94 -1.23
C ALA A 8 2.99 -7.54 0.18
N GLN A 9 3.21 -8.84 0.27
CA GLN A 9 3.40 -9.50 1.55
C GLN A 9 4.73 -9.14 2.22
N THR A 10 5.64 -8.54 1.50
CA THR A 10 6.93 -8.08 2.06
C THR A 10 6.89 -6.63 2.54
N LEU A 11 5.78 -5.93 2.38
CA LEU A 11 5.64 -4.58 2.92
C LEU A 11 5.84 -4.60 4.43
N GLN A 12 6.41 -3.52 4.95
CA GLN A 12 6.68 -3.38 6.37
C GLN A 12 5.88 -2.21 6.93
N LEU A 13 5.68 -2.25 8.24
CA LEU A 13 5.03 -1.16 8.96
C LEU A 13 5.84 0.13 8.71
N HIS A 14 5.13 1.24 8.48
CA HIS A 14 5.70 2.56 8.20
C HIS A 14 6.37 2.68 6.83
N GLU A 15 6.27 1.67 5.99
CA GLU A 15 6.77 1.77 4.63
C GLU A 15 5.92 2.73 3.82
N ILE A 16 6.53 3.48 2.90
CA ILE A 16 5.83 4.44 2.06
C ILE A 16 5.44 3.78 0.75
N VAL A 17 4.18 3.99 0.36
CA VAL A 17 3.62 3.49 -0.90
C VAL A 17 3.01 4.65 -1.67
N VAL A 18 2.75 4.43 -2.95
CA VAL A 18 2.20 5.44 -3.86
C VAL A 18 0.93 4.92 -4.51
N TRP A 19 -0.09 5.76 -4.53
CA TRP A 19 -1.31 5.51 -5.31
C TRP A 19 -1.03 5.94 -6.74
N THR A 20 -0.86 4.97 -7.65
CA THR A 20 -0.31 5.25 -8.97
C THR A 20 -1.17 6.17 -9.83
N PRO A 21 -2.52 6.15 -9.75
CA PRO A 21 -3.31 7.03 -10.61
C PRO A 21 -3.05 8.51 -10.42
N ASP A 22 -2.71 8.96 -9.20
CA ASP A 22 -2.52 10.39 -8.93
C ASP A 22 -1.21 10.72 -8.23
N GLY A 23 -0.40 9.71 -7.89
CA GLY A 23 0.88 9.94 -7.23
C GLY A 23 0.79 10.24 -5.75
N THR A 24 -0.38 10.10 -5.13
CA THR A 24 -0.53 10.34 -3.69
C THR A 24 0.29 9.32 -2.90
N LYS A 25 1.04 9.79 -1.92
CA LYS A 25 1.86 8.93 -1.06
C LYS A 25 1.09 8.56 0.21
N GLY A 26 1.40 7.39 0.74
CA GLY A 26 0.81 6.93 1.98
C GLY A 26 1.80 6.12 2.79
N GLU A 27 1.44 5.88 4.05
CA GLU A 27 2.26 5.11 4.99
C GLU A 27 1.47 3.90 5.45
N VAL A 28 2.11 2.74 5.47
CA VAL A 28 1.52 1.51 6.00
C VAL A 28 1.48 1.62 7.52
N ILE A 29 0.29 1.62 8.10
CA ILE A 29 0.12 1.81 9.54
C ILE A 29 -0.38 0.56 10.27
N VAL A 30 -0.96 -0.41 9.56
CA VAL A 30 -1.37 -1.69 10.11
C VAL A 30 -1.09 -2.77 9.07
N MET A 31 -0.62 -3.90 9.53
CA MET A 31 -0.42 -5.08 8.68
C MET A 31 -1.04 -6.30 9.32
N ASP A 32 -1.69 -7.13 8.49
CA ASP A 32 -2.14 -8.44 8.92
C ASP A 32 -1.85 -9.45 7.79
N GLY A 33 -2.28 -10.70 7.97
CA GLY A 33 -2.00 -11.73 6.99
C GLY A 33 -2.74 -11.59 5.66
N SER A 34 -3.74 -10.69 5.59
CA SER A 34 -4.60 -10.54 4.42
C SER A 34 -4.37 -9.24 3.67
N GLY A 35 -3.83 -8.22 4.33
CA GLY A 35 -3.67 -6.92 3.71
C GLY A 35 -3.04 -5.91 4.63
N VAL A 36 -3.16 -4.65 4.24
CA VAL A 36 -2.57 -3.53 4.96
C VAL A 36 -3.53 -2.37 5.04
N LYS A 37 -3.41 -1.59 6.11
CA LYS A 37 -4.08 -0.31 6.22
C LYS A 37 -3.07 0.79 5.92
N VAL A 38 -3.44 1.70 5.04
CA VAL A 38 -2.58 2.80 4.60
C VAL A 38 -3.21 4.13 4.98
N ARG A 39 -2.42 5.01 5.55
CA ARG A 39 -2.82 6.39 5.78
C ARG A 39 -2.22 7.26 4.68
N TRP A 40 -3.07 7.90 3.90
CA TRP A 40 -2.66 8.74 2.80
C TRP A 40 -2.30 10.14 3.27
N GLU A 41 -1.51 10.86 2.47
CA GLU A 41 -1.02 12.19 2.85
C GLU A 41 -2.14 13.23 2.99
N ASP A 42 -3.32 12.96 2.43
CA ASP A 42 -4.49 13.82 2.63
C ASP A 42 -5.22 13.55 3.95
N GLY A 43 -4.73 12.63 4.76
CA GLY A 43 -5.32 12.30 6.06
C GLY A 43 -6.31 11.16 6.03
N GLN A 44 -6.67 10.65 4.86
CA GLN A 44 -7.61 9.53 4.75
C GLN A 44 -6.89 8.20 4.94
N CYS A 45 -7.61 7.22 5.47
CA CYS A 45 -7.09 5.87 5.66
C CYS A 45 -7.94 4.88 4.87
N GLY A 46 -7.32 3.83 4.38
CA GLY A 46 -8.03 2.75 3.70
C GLY A 46 -7.35 1.41 3.98
N TYR A 47 -8.15 0.36 4.06
CA TYR A 47 -7.64 -0.99 4.19
C TYR A 47 -7.68 -1.66 2.81
N TYR A 48 -6.57 -2.28 2.43
CA TYR A 48 -6.44 -2.91 1.12
C TYR A 48 -5.97 -4.34 1.30
N GLN A 49 -6.73 -5.29 0.74
CA GLN A 49 -6.30 -6.67 0.69
C GLN A 49 -5.15 -6.80 -0.32
N PHE A 50 -4.27 -7.77 -0.11
CA PHE A 50 -3.13 -7.98 -1.00
C PHE A 50 -3.56 -8.18 -2.44
N THR A 51 -4.73 -8.80 -2.67
CA THR A 51 -5.25 -8.97 -4.02
C THR A 51 -5.66 -7.66 -4.67
N ASP A 52 -6.06 -6.65 -3.87
CA ASP A 52 -6.49 -5.36 -4.39
C ASP A 52 -5.33 -4.39 -4.60
N LEU A 53 -4.24 -4.57 -3.84
CA LEU A 53 -3.06 -3.71 -3.98
C LEU A 53 -2.44 -3.78 -5.37
N LEU A 54 -2.61 -4.91 -6.04
CA LEU A 54 -1.88 -5.21 -7.26
C LEU A 54 -2.14 -4.25 -8.40
N SER A 55 -3.28 -3.57 -8.39
CA SER A 55 -3.68 -2.78 -9.55
C SER A 55 -3.34 -1.30 -9.44
N GLN A 56 -3.13 -0.77 -8.24
CA GLN A 56 -3.06 0.68 -8.09
C GLN A 56 -2.06 1.18 -7.08
N ILE A 57 -1.42 0.31 -6.31
CA ILE A 57 -0.46 0.73 -5.30
C ILE A 57 0.93 0.21 -5.68
N GLU A 58 1.91 1.08 -5.52
CA GLU A 58 3.28 0.78 -5.86
C GLU A 58 4.19 1.14 -4.69
N ARG A 59 5.22 0.33 -4.47
CA ARG A 59 6.22 0.62 -3.45
C ARG A 59 7.09 1.78 -3.90
N LEU A 60 7.32 2.73 -3.00
CA LEU A 60 8.24 3.83 -3.30
C LEU A 60 9.67 3.29 -3.32
N PRO A 61 10.42 3.55 -4.38
CA PRO A 61 11.81 3.09 -4.48
C PRO A 61 12.74 3.76 -3.49
#